data_b1cd519b1e10c59638296cb3741be976
#
_entry.id   b1cd519b1e10c59638296cb3741be976
#
_cell.length_a   1.000
_cell.length_b   1.000
_cell.length_c   1.000
_cell.angle_alpha   90.00
_cell.angle_beta   90.00
_cell.angle_gamma   90.00
#
_symmetry.space_group_name_H-M   'P 1'
#
loop_
_entity.id
_entity.type
_entity.pdbx_description
1 polymer ?
#
loop_
_entity_poly.entity_id
_entity_poly.type
_entity_poly.pdbx_seq_one_letter_code
_entity_poly.pdbx_strand_id
1 'polypeptide(L)'
;MEKIKIFIKSKSRIVLAIVAVVMVPFFSGCGSSSNGYVVNLEIWGTFDDSAAYAAIVDQYKKINPYVGEIKYRKFTQASYRQELLEALASGQGPDIFLINNGWLPSFENKLEPAPGPLMGEQDLKNNFPDVVAGDFMDGGKAYATPLSVDSMQLYYNRDMFNAAGIALPPRTWLEFQNDAAKLTRLNANGNFDQSGAAIGTGININRSADLLSLLMLQNGVELPTQKGMLAKIDEGVVGRDGNVVQAGEQALGFYTQFAKSSTAANAINQAYTWNSRQHYSVDAFSEGSTAMMFGYSWQMAEIRNKNPKLNFAVAPVPQISADKPATYANYWGYAVARNKNAAVPNLGEQSVAPVPNEVRTHEAWQFLRFLTLKNSGTITLYNAVTKNSQDFPINFDPAMDYLKRTQQPAARRDIIDSQKTDANLGPFAAGNLIAKHWYQSDPDAVDKIFIDMIESVNRGDSSLHEALGSAKIKINYLSGGGTAR
;
A
#
# COMPACT_ATOMS: atom_id res chain seq x y z
N MET A 1 -53.37 -27.59 -75.83
CA MET A 1 -52.13 -27.44 -75.02
C MET A 1 -52.00 -26.07 -74.35
N GLU A 2 -52.87 -25.12 -74.57
CA GLU A 2 -52.77 -23.76 -73.97
C GLU A 2 -53.40 -23.58 -72.55
N LYS A 3 -54.37 -24.44 -72.23
CA LYS A 3 -55.06 -24.32 -70.91
C LYS A 3 -54.25 -24.82 -69.69
N ILE A 4 -53.20 -25.62 -69.85
CA ILE A 4 -52.40 -26.17 -68.82
C ILE A 4 -51.28 -25.18 -68.40
N LYS A 5 -50.80 -24.27 -69.24
CA LYS A 5 -49.77 -23.27 -68.94
C LYS A 5 -50.25 -22.10 -68.06
N ILE A 6 -51.54 -21.80 -68.08
CA ILE A 6 -52.12 -20.69 -67.29
C ILE A 6 -52.29 -21.10 -65.80
N PHE A 7 -52.54 -22.38 -65.50
CA PHE A 7 -52.76 -22.86 -64.12
C PHE A 7 -51.49 -22.97 -63.30
N ILE A 8 -50.35 -23.24 -63.92
CA ILE A 8 -49.05 -23.34 -63.26
C ILE A 8 -48.48 -21.94 -62.90
N LYS A 9 -48.75 -20.89 -63.72
CA LYS A 9 -48.30 -19.52 -63.37
C LYS A 9 -49.07 -18.89 -62.24
N SER A 10 -50.33 -19.28 -62.01
CA SER A 10 -51.15 -18.76 -60.90
C SER A 10 -50.72 -19.32 -59.53
N LYS A 11 -50.37 -20.60 -59.42
CA LYS A 11 -49.93 -21.22 -58.18
C LYS A 11 -48.53 -20.77 -57.71
N SER A 12 -47.66 -20.46 -58.66
CA SER A 12 -46.28 -19.96 -58.34
C SER A 12 -46.28 -18.57 -57.77
N ARG A 13 -47.25 -17.70 -58.14
CA ARG A 13 -47.33 -16.34 -57.53
C ARG A 13 -47.90 -16.33 -56.09
N ILE A 14 -48.78 -17.31 -55.78
CA ILE A 14 -49.37 -17.43 -54.43
C ILE A 14 -48.33 -18.03 -53.46
N VAL A 15 -47.49 -18.96 -53.92
CA VAL A 15 -46.39 -19.51 -53.07
C VAL A 15 -45.29 -18.47 -52.79
N LEU A 16 -45.00 -17.57 -53.77
CA LEU A 16 -44.02 -16.49 -53.53
C LEU A 16 -44.56 -15.40 -52.61
N ALA A 17 -45.87 -15.14 -52.62
CA ALA A 17 -46.50 -14.18 -51.70
C ALA A 17 -46.56 -14.69 -50.23
N ILE A 18 -46.71 -15.99 -50.01
CA ILE A 18 -46.79 -16.63 -48.70
C ILE A 18 -45.36 -16.71 -48.10
N VAL A 19 -44.33 -16.94 -48.89
CA VAL A 19 -42.92 -16.93 -48.41
C VAL A 19 -42.45 -15.52 -48.05
N ALA A 20 -42.92 -14.47 -48.75
CA ALA A 20 -42.59 -13.09 -48.44
C ALA A 20 -43.28 -12.55 -47.17
N VAL A 21 -44.47 -13.09 -46.83
CA VAL A 21 -45.20 -12.68 -45.62
C VAL A 21 -44.71 -13.41 -44.35
N VAL A 22 -44.08 -14.59 -44.49
CA VAL A 22 -43.51 -15.32 -43.32
C VAL A 22 -42.09 -14.91 -42.99
N MET A 23 -41.36 -14.20 -43.89
CA MET A 23 -40.01 -13.71 -43.60
C MET A 23 -39.93 -12.29 -42.99
N VAL A 24 -41.04 -11.57 -42.90
CA VAL A 24 -41.05 -10.21 -42.35
C VAL A 24 -41.12 -10.10 -40.81
N PRO A 25 -41.59 -11.12 -40.04
CA PRO A 25 -41.59 -10.99 -38.56
C PRO A 25 -40.27 -11.44 -37.88
N PHE A 26 -39.27 -11.94 -38.59
CA PHE A 26 -38.04 -12.43 -37.94
C PHE A 26 -36.90 -11.40 -37.91
N PHE A 27 -37.09 -10.21 -38.46
CA PHE A 27 -36.10 -9.12 -38.33
C PHE A 27 -36.54 -7.95 -37.43
N SER A 28 -37.65 -8.11 -36.71
CA SER A 28 -38.11 -7.14 -35.72
C SER A 28 -37.84 -7.69 -34.31
N GLY A 29 -36.61 -7.98 -34.00
CA GLY A 29 -36.31 -8.48 -32.69
C GLY A 29 -34.83 -8.46 -32.44
N CYS A 30 -34.34 -7.35 -31.94
CA CYS A 30 -33.29 -7.18 -30.99
C CYS A 30 -32.72 -5.76 -31.05
N GLY A 31 -33.59 -4.81 -30.96
CA GLY A 31 -33.29 -3.55 -30.37
C GLY A 31 -33.80 -3.60 -28.92
N SER A 32 -33.27 -4.49 -28.07
CA SER A 32 -33.36 -4.26 -26.66
C SER A 32 -32.48 -3.03 -26.40
N SER A 33 -33.13 -1.86 -26.39
CA SER A 33 -32.59 -0.73 -25.70
C SER A 33 -32.36 -1.20 -24.28
N SER A 34 -31.15 -1.72 -23.99
CA SER A 34 -30.69 -1.90 -22.64
C SER A 34 -30.68 -0.46 -22.05
N ASN A 35 -31.71 -0.10 -21.31
CA ASN A 35 -31.71 1.05 -20.44
C ASN A 35 -30.66 0.83 -19.35
N GLY A 36 -29.44 0.49 -19.73
CA GLY A 36 -28.32 0.27 -18.83
C GLY A 36 -27.46 1.51 -18.82
N TYR A 37 -27.11 2.00 -17.64
CA TYR A 37 -26.10 3.02 -17.49
C TYR A 37 -24.75 2.44 -17.97
N VAL A 38 -23.96 3.27 -18.66
CA VAL A 38 -22.55 3.01 -18.91
C VAL A 38 -21.75 3.88 -17.94
N VAL A 39 -20.98 3.25 -17.07
CA VAL A 39 -20.20 3.92 -16.04
C VAL A 39 -18.80 4.20 -16.56
N ASN A 40 -18.37 5.46 -16.56
CA ASN A 40 -16.96 5.80 -16.74
C ASN A 40 -16.31 5.93 -15.36
N LEU A 41 -15.11 5.38 -15.21
CA LEU A 41 -14.35 5.39 -13.96
C LEU A 41 -13.06 6.20 -14.11
N GLU A 42 -12.76 7.03 -13.14
CA GLU A 42 -11.50 7.76 -13.04
C GLU A 42 -10.72 7.27 -11.81
N ILE A 43 -9.45 6.89 -12.02
CA ILE A 43 -8.54 6.39 -10.99
C ILE A 43 -7.45 7.42 -10.76
N TRP A 44 -7.24 7.85 -9.51
CA TRP A 44 -6.13 8.74 -9.13
C TRP A 44 -5.07 7.99 -8.35
N GLY A 45 -3.80 8.21 -8.71
CA GLY A 45 -2.65 7.63 -8.02
C GLY A 45 -1.38 8.45 -8.19
N THR A 46 -0.28 7.99 -7.59
CA THR A 46 0.98 8.74 -7.51
C THR A 46 2.17 8.02 -8.12
N PHE A 47 2.17 6.68 -8.16
CA PHE A 47 3.38 5.91 -8.47
C PHE A 47 3.44 5.47 -9.92
N ASP A 48 2.33 4.95 -10.44
CA ASP A 48 2.30 4.30 -11.74
C ASP A 48 1.95 5.27 -12.86
N ASP A 49 2.21 4.84 -14.09
CA ASP A 49 1.68 5.48 -15.28
C ASP A 49 0.49 4.69 -15.82
N SER A 50 -0.35 5.32 -16.64
CA SER A 50 -1.53 4.68 -17.24
C SER A 50 -1.19 3.39 -17.99
N ALA A 51 0.03 3.26 -18.51
CA ALA A 51 0.53 2.05 -19.18
C ALA A 51 0.53 0.80 -18.27
N ALA A 52 0.66 0.97 -16.95
CA ALA A 52 0.59 -0.15 -16.01
C ALA A 52 -0.80 -0.81 -16.00
N TYR A 53 -1.85 -0.07 -16.34
CA TYR A 53 -3.24 -0.53 -16.30
C TYR A 53 -3.84 -0.83 -17.67
N ALA A 54 -3.18 -0.47 -18.78
CA ALA A 54 -3.76 -0.53 -20.11
C ALA A 54 -4.33 -1.91 -20.47
N ALA A 55 -3.54 -2.99 -20.32
CA ALA A 55 -3.99 -4.35 -20.61
C ALA A 55 -5.09 -4.82 -19.64
N ILE A 56 -5.05 -4.39 -18.40
CA ILE A 56 -6.04 -4.72 -17.36
C ILE A 56 -7.39 -4.09 -17.72
N VAL A 57 -7.38 -2.80 -18.06
CA VAL A 57 -8.57 -2.06 -18.49
C VAL A 57 -9.17 -2.68 -19.75
N ASP A 58 -8.34 -3.00 -20.75
CA ASP A 58 -8.80 -3.64 -21.99
C ASP A 58 -9.45 -5.01 -21.74
N GLN A 59 -8.90 -5.82 -20.84
CA GLN A 59 -9.50 -7.10 -20.46
C GLN A 59 -10.82 -6.92 -19.72
N TYR A 60 -10.88 -5.98 -18.75
CA TYR A 60 -12.10 -5.73 -18.03
C TYR A 60 -13.25 -5.24 -18.91
N LYS A 61 -12.97 -4.33 -19.83
CA LYS A 61 -13.96 -3.83 -20.80
C LYS A 61 -14.52 -4.90 -21.74
N LYS A 62 -13.74 -5.96 -22.04
CA LYS A 62 -14.23 -7.08 -22.85
C LYS A 62 -15.28 -7.93 -22.13
N ILE A 63 -15.20 -8.01 -20.81
CA ILE A 63 -16.11 -8.83 -19.99
C ILE A 63 -17.21 -8.00 -19.33
N ASN A 64 -17.02 -6.70 -19.11
CA ASN A 64 -18.01 -5.83 -18.46
C ASN A 64 -18.62 -4.84 -19.47
N PRO A 65 -19.82 -5.09 -19.99
CA PRO A 65 -20.49 -4.19 -20.93
C PRO A 65 -21.06 -2.93 -20.28
N TYR A 66 -21.04 -2.84 -18.94
CA TYR A 66 -21.61 -1.71 -18.18
C TYR A 66 -20.58 -0.63 -17.88
N VAL A 67 -19.31 -0.87 -18.20
CA VAL A 67 -18.22 0.09 -18.03
C VAL A 67 -17.73 0.59 -19.37
N GLY A 68 -17.71 1.90 -19.55
CA GLY A 68 -17.24 2.58 -20.74
C GLY A 68 -15.74 2.83 -20.71
N GLU A 69 -15.34 3.97 -20.20
CA GLU A 69 -13.94 4.38 -20.09
C GLU A 69 -13.42 4.21 -18.65
N ILE A 70 -12.19 3.73 -18.50
CA ILE A 70 -11.46 3.74 -17.24
C ILE A 70 -10.18 4.54 -17.46
N LYS A 71 -10.07 5.70 -16.82
CA LYS A 71 -8.91 6.61 -16.92
C LYS A 71 -8.07 6.56 -15.67
N TYR A 72 -6.76 6.42 -15.83
CA TYR A 72 -5.80 6.63 -14.74
C TYR A 72 -5.15 8.01 -14.86
N ARG A 73 -5.15 8.76 -13.75
CA ARG A 73 -4.49 10.06 -13.63
C ARG A 73 -3.42 10.01 -12.55
N LYS A 74 -2.19 10.36 -12.94
CA LYS A 74 -1.04 10.42 -12.05
C LYS A 74 -0.87 11.81 -11.46
N PHE A 75 -0.58 11.85 -10.17
CA PHE A 75 -0.26 13.06 -9.41
C PHE A 75 1.14 12.99 -8.84
N THR A 76 1.71 14.13 -8.45
CA THR A 76 2.93 14.14 -7.67
C THR A 76 2.63 13.73 -6.22
N GLN A 77 3.52 12.97 -5.59
CA GLN A 77 3.30 12.53 -4.21
C GLN A 77 3.16 13.72 -3.24
N ALA A 78 3.89 14.81 -3.49
CA ALA A 78 3.89 15.98 -2.62
C ALA A 78 2.55 16.73 -2.60
N SER A 79 1.82 16.80 -3.73
CA SER A 79 0.55 17.52 -3.84
C SER A 79 -0.69 16.63 -3.71
N TYR A 80 -0.52 15.31 -3.88
CA TYR A 80 -1.61 14.36 -4.05
C TYR A 80 -2.67 14.41 -2.95
N ARG A 81 -2.24 14.36 -1.67
CA ARG A 81 -3.18 14.34 -0.53
C ARG A 81 -4.05 15.58 -0.49
N GLN A 82 -3.46 16.75 -0.72
CA GLN A 82 -4.20 18.01 -0.71
C GLN A 82 -5.17 18.09 -1.89
N GLU A 83 -4.69 17.84 -3.12
CA GLU A 83 -5.52 17.86 -4.33
C GLU A 83 -6.68 16.87 -4.23
N LEU A 84 -6.43 15.67 -3.70
CA LEU A 84 -7.45 14.65 -3.48
C LEU A 84 -8.53 15.14 -2.48
N LEU A 85 -8.12 15.70 -1.35
CA LEU A 85 -9.06 16.18 -0.33
C LEU A 85 -9.93 17.32 -0.86
N GLU A 86 -9.36 18.27 -1.60
CA GLU A 86 -10.08 19.38 -2.23
C GLU A 86 -11.08 18.88 -3.28
N ALA A 87 -10.66 17.92 -4.12
CA ALA A 87 -11.51 17.33 -5.14
C ALA A 87 -12.67 16.50 -4.54
N LEU A 88 -12.40 15.71 -3.51
CA LEU A 88 -13.45 14.95 -2.79
C LEU A 88 -14.43 15.89 -2.08
N ALA A 89 -13.96 16.98 -1.48
CA ALA A 89 -14.81 17.96 -0.80
C ALA A 89 -15.75 18.70 -1.77
N SER A 90 -15.28 19.00 -2.99
CA SER A 90 -16.08 19.66 -4.03
C SER A 90 -16.98 18.71 -4.82
N GLY A 91 -16.86 17.38 -4.61
CA GLY A 91 -17.55 16.36 -5.40
C GLY A 91 -17.00 16.19 -6.83
N GLN A 92 -15.84 16.75 -7.12
CA GLN A 92 -15.13 16.63 -8.41
C GLN A 92 -13.98 15.61 -8.34
N GLY A 93 -13.95 14.79 -7.28
CA GLY A 93 -12.93 13.76 -7.10
C GLY A 93 -13.07 12.58 -8.05
N PRO A 94 -12.09 11.66 -8.03
CA PRO A 94 -12.10 10.42 -8.79
C PRO A 94 -13.20 9.46 -8.29
N ASP A 95 -13.38 8.36 -9.03
CA ASP A 95 -14.20 7.24 -8.57
C ASP A 95 -13.39 6.31 -7.65
N ILE A 96 -12.15 6.08 -8.03
CA ILE A 96 -11.19 5.22 -7.33
C ILE A 96 -9.92 6.03 -7.07
N PHE A 97 -9.30 5.85 -5.91
CA PHE A 97 -8.07 6.55 -5.60
C PHE A 97 -7.20 5.76 -4.61
N LEU A 98 -5.90 6.03 -4.65
CA LEU A 98 -4.95 5.44 -3.71
C LEU A 98 -4.99 6.15 -2.36
N ILE A 99 -5.05 5.39 -1.29
CA ILE A 99 -4.81 5.85 0.07
C ILE A 99 -3.65 5.09 0.70
N ASN A 100 -2.81 5.79 1.46
CA ASN A 100 -1.80 5.14 2.29
C ASN A 100 -2.47 4.31 3.40
N ASN A 101 -1.83 3.22 3.79
CA ASN A 101 -2.39 2.31 4.81
C ASN A 101 -2.72 3.00 6.15
N GLY A 102 -2.04 4.08 6.52
CA GLY A 102 -2.36 4.89 7.69
C GLY A 102 -3.48 5.94 7.50
N TRP A 103 -4.04 6.11 6.30
CA TRP A 103 -4.97 7.22 6.02
C TRP A 103 -6.45 6.92 6.27
N LEU A 104 -6.84 5.66 6.45
CA LEU A 104 -8.26 5.31 6.66
C LEU A 104 -8.94 6.17 7.75
N PRO A 105 -8.30 6.44 8.92
CA PRO A 105 -8.93 7.24 9.97
C PRO A 105 -9.35 8.65 9.53
N SER A 106 -8.55 9.29 8.68
CA SER A 106 -8.82 10.66 8.20
C SER A 106 -9.69 10.72 6.94
N PHE A 107 -9.86 9.59 6.24
CA PHE A 107 -10.61 9.50 4.99
C PHE A 107 -11.94 8.75 5.12
N GLU A 108 -12.23 8.04 6.21
CA GLU A 108 -13.38 7.15 6.39
C GLU A 108 -14.71 7.76 5.92
N ASN A 109 -14.99 9.00 6.26
CA ASN A 109 -16.21 9.69 5.87
C ASN A 109 -16.30 10.07 4.38
N LYS A 110 -15.21 9.93 3.63
CA LYS A 110 -15.11 10.18 2.19
C LYS A 110 -15.11 8.90 1.36
N LEU A 111 -14.99 7.74 2.02
CA LEU A 111 -14.91 6.44 1.39
C LEU A 111 -16.27 5.73 1.39
N GLU A 112 -16.58 5.07 0.29
CA GLU A 112 -17.68 4.10 0.21
C GLU A 112 -17.12 2.72 0.51
N PRO A 113 -17.57 2.02 1.57
CA PRO A 113 -17.10 0.68 1.86
C PRO A 113 -17.57 -0.32 0.79
N ALA A 114 -16.82 -1.38 0.61
CA ALA A 114 -17.18 -2.44 -0.32
C ALA A 114 -18.53 -3.06 0.04
N PRO A 115 -19.42 -3.30 -0.94
CA PRO A 115 -20.55 -4.19 -0.74
C PRO A 115 -20.07 -5.59 -0.30
N GLY A 116 -20.64 -6.14 0.79
CA GLY A 116 -20.21 -7.42 1.34
C GLY A 116 -20.09 -8.57 0.33
N PRO A 117 -21.02 -8.72 -0.63
CA PRO A 117 -20.91 -9.74 -1.68
C PRO A 117 -19.74 -9.52 -2.66
N LEU A 118 -19.21 -8.29 -2.80
CA LEU A 118 -18.06 -8.01 -3.67
C LEU A 118 -16.73 -8.18 -2.95
N MET A 119 -16.63 -7.67 -1.71
CA MET A 119 -15.40 -7.78 -0.92
C MET A 119 -15.74 -7.67 0.57
N GLY A 120 -15.73 -8.79 1.25
CA GLY A 120 -15.98 -8.90 2.68
C GLY A 120 -14.71 -9.10 3.50
N GLU A 121 -14.86 -9.20 4.81
CA GLU A 121 -13.77 -9.46 5.76
C GLU A 121 -12.98 -10.72 5.42
N GLN A 122 -13.67 -11.81 5.04
CA GLN A 122 -13.04 -13.07 4.67
C GLN A 122 -12.21 -12.96 3.39
N ASP A 123 -12.63 -12.12 2.42
CA ASP A 123 -11.87 -11.91 1.20
C ASP A 123 -10.52 -11.23 1.52
N LEU A 124 -10.52 -10.21 2.41
CA LEU A 124 -9.27 -9.58 2.83
C LEU A 124 -8.37 -10.54 3.61
N LYS A 125 -8.89 -11.22 4.63
CA LYS A 125 -8.10 -12.13 5.49
C LYS A 125 -7.53 -13.33 4.74
N ASN A 126 -8.28 -13.90 3.79
CA ASN A 126 -7.85 -15.07 3.04
C ASN A 126 -6.84 -14.73 1.94
N ASN A 127 -6.98 -13.58 1.29
CA ASN A 127 -6.18 -13.24 0.13
C ASN A 127 -4.94 -12.40 0.46
N PHE A 128 -4.95 -11.62 1.54
CA PHE A 128 -3.89 -10.67 1.85
C PHE A 128 -3.23 -10.95 3.21
N PRO A 129 -2.00 -10.43 3.48
CA PRO A 129 -1.41 -10.42 4.81
C PRO A 129 -2.33 -9.77 5.84
N ASP A 130 -2.22 -10.19 7.10
CA ASP A 130 -3.12 -9.75 8.18
C ASP A 130 -3.15 -8.23 8.38
N VAL A 131 -2.02 -7.56 8.09
CA VAL A 131 -1.91 -6.10 8.17
C VAL A 131 -2.92 -5.39 7.28
N VAL A 132 -3.30 -5.98 6.13
CA VAL A 132 -4.27 -5.37 5.20
C VAL A 132 -5.66 -5.28 5.82
N ALA A 133 -6.10 -6.34 6.49
CA ALA A 133 -7.37 -6.30 7.21
C ALA A 133 -7.30 -5.33 8.41
N GLY A 134 -6.16 -5.26 9.11
CA GLY A 134 -5.94 -4.32 10.20
C GLY A 134 -6.03 -2.85 9.75
N ASP A 135 -5.47 -2.52 8.58
CA ASP A 135 -5.37 -1.14 8.11
C ASP A 135 -6.62 -0.67 7.33
N PHE A 136 -7.27 -1.58 6.59
CA PHE A 136 -8.33 -1.19 5.64
C PHE A 136 -9.73 -1.68 6.00
N MET A 137 -9.91 -2.23 7.20
CA MET A 137 -11.24 -2.57 7.71
C MET A 137 -11.62 -1.69 8.90
N ASP A 138 -12.87 -1.30 8.93
CA ASP A 138 -13.52 -0.71 10.11
C ASP A 138 -14.97 -1.17 10.20
N GLY A 139 -15.46 -1.49 11.41
CA GLY A 139 -16.83 -1.95 11.64
C GLY A 139 -17.24 -3.16 10.79
N GLY A 140 -16.31 -4.07 10.46
CA GLY A 140 -16.55 -5.25 9.63
C GLY A 140 -16.68 -4.99 8.13
N LYS A 141 -16.36 -3.76 7.68
CA LYS A 141 -16.42 -3.35 6.28
C LYS A 141 -15.03 -3.09 5.72
N ALA A 142 -14.80 -3.48 4.46
CA ALA A 142 -13.58 -3.17 3.73
C ALA A 142 -13.68 -1.80 3.05
N TYR A 143 -12.67 -0.94 3.24
CA TYR A 143 -12.63 0.41 2.68
C TYR A 143 -11.57 0.58 1.58
N ALA A 144 -10.58 -0.30 1.53
CA ALA A 144 -9.58 -0.30 0.47
C ALA A 144 -9.03 -1.72 0.25
N THR A 145 -8.37 -1.91 -0.90
CA THR A 145 -7.72 -3.16 -1.28
C THR A 145 -6.42 -2.89 -2.03
N PRO A 146 -5.28 -3.53 -1.68
CA PRO A 146 -4.00 -3.27 -2.30
C PRO A 146 -3.68 -4.21 -3.47
N LEU A 147 -2.86 -3.75 -4.43
CA LEU A 147 -2.14 -4.60 -5.38
C LEU A 147 -0.74 -4.98 -4.88
N SER A 148 -0.14 -4.09 -4.12
CA SER A 148 1.17 -4.27 -3.52
C SER A 148 1.10 -3.97 -2.02
N VAL A 149 1.76 -4.79 -1.21
CA VAL A 149 2.11 -4.50 0.18
C VAL A 149 3.61 -4.39 0.25
N ASP A 150 4.12 -3.40 0.98
CA ASP A 150 5.56 -3.23 1.17
C ASP A 150 5.90 -3.18 2.66
N SER A 151 7.05 -3.72 2.99
CA SER A 151 7.53 -3.84 4.35
C SER A 151 9.00 -3.48 4.47
N MET A 152 9.37 -2.87 5.59
CA MET A 152 10.74 -2.42 5.84
C MET A 152 11.71 -3.59 5.81
N GLN A 153 12.84 -3.43 5.12
CA GLN A 153 13.92 -4.41 5.02
C GLN A 153 15.29 -3.75 5.22
N LEU A 154 16.32 -4.57 5.41
CA LEU A 154 17.70 -4.14 5.57
C LEU A 154 18.42 -4.13 4.21
N TYR A 155 18.89 -2.97 3.76
CA TYR A 155 19.79 -2.81 2.64
C TYR A 155 21.24 -2.86 3.11
N TYR A 156 22.10 -3.59 2.42
CA TYR A 156 23.52 -3.66 2.76
C TYR A 156 24.43 -3.63 1.54
N ASN A 157 25.58 -2.97 1.69
CA ASN A 157 26.63 -2.87 0.67
C ASN A 157 27.51 -4.14 0.71
N ARG A 158 27.43 -4.97 -0.32
CA ARG A 158 28.16 -6.25 -0.40
C ARG A 158 29.66 -6.05 -0.41
N ASP A 159 30.16 -5.01 -1.05
CA ASP A 159 31.60 -4.78 -1.16
C ASP A 159 32.21 -4.41 0.20
N MET A 160 31.48 -3.58 0.97
CA MET A 160 31.89 -3.23 2.33
C MET A 160 31.81 -4.45 3.28
N PHE A 161 30.79 -5.29 3.16
CA PHE A 161 30.66 -6.53 3.92
C PHE A 161 31.81 -7.49 3.61
N ASN A 162 32.10 -7.71 2.31
CA ASN A 162 33.20 -8.54 1.87
C ASN A 162 34.57 -8.02 2.37
N ALA A 163 34.81 -6.70 2.25
CA ALA A 163 36.04 -6.08 2.74
C ALA A 163 36.23 -6.21 4.26
N ALA A 164 35.12 -6.22 5.02
CA ALA A 164 35.12 -6.44 6.47
C ALA A 164 35.10 -7.93 6.86
N GLY A 165 35.05 -8.88 5.90
CA GLY A 165 34.95 -10.31 6.18
C GLY A 165 33.64 -10.70 6.88
N ILE A 166 32.53 -10.03 6.55
CA ILE A 166 31.18 -10.36 7.01
C ILE A 166 30.49 -11.16 5.92
N ALA A 167 30.27 -12.44 6.18
CA ALA A 167 29.77 -13.37 5.16
C ALA A 167 28.24 -13.28 4.92
N LEU A 168 27.48 -12.94 5.94
CA LEU A 168 25.99 -12.88 5.90
C LEU A 168 25.49 -11.60 6.55
N PRO A 169 24.34 -11.07 6.10
CA PRO A 169 23.70 -9.96 6.77
C PRO A 169 23.18 -10.36 8.16
N PRO A 170 23.09 -9.41 9.11
CA PRO A 170 22.68 -9.67 10.48
C PRO A 170 21.22 -10.11 10.57
N ARG A 171 20.94 -11.12 11.40
CA ARG A 171 19.60 -11.65 11.66
C ARG A 171 19.00 -11.16 12.98
N THR A 172 19.88 -10.72 13.90
CA THR A 172 19.50 -10.19 15.20
C THR A 172 20.03 -8.76 15.37
N TRP A 173 19.41 -7.99 16.25
CA TRP A 173 19.87 -6.62 16.53
C TRP A 173 21.26 -6.59 17.16
N LEU A 174 21.65 -7.63 17.88
CA LEU A 174 23.01 -7.74 18.42
C LEU A 174 24.04 -7.94 17.28
N GLU A 175 23.75 -8.82 16.32
CA GLU A 175 24.59 -8.98 15.12
C GLU A 175 24.67 -7.68 14.33
N PHE A 176 23.52 -7.00 14.13
CA PHE A 176 23.47 -5.70 13.47
C PHE A 176 24.38 -4.66 14.15
N GLN A 177 24.31 -4.54 15.48
CA GLN A 177 25.16 -3.61 16.24
C GLN A 177 26.64 -3.94 16.08
N ASN A 178 27.01 -5.23 16.15
CA ASN A 178 28.39 -5.69 15.97
C ASN A 178 28.90 -5.43 14.55
N ASP A 179 28.08 -5.69 13.54
CA ASP A 179 28.44 -5.45 12.14
C ASP A 179 28.54 -3.94 11.87
N ALA A 180 27.62 -3.13 12.39
CA ALA A 180 27.67 -1.68 12.28
C ALA A 180 28.96 -1.10 12.88
N ALA A 181 29.35 -1.57 14.08
CA ALA A 181 30.61 -1.16 14.71
C ALA A 181 31.84 -1.57 13.86
N LYS A 182 31.87 -2.80 13.34
CA LYS A 182 32.94 -3.33 12.49
C LYS A 182 33.06 -2.58 11.17
N LEU A 183 31.97 -2.12 10.60
CA LEU A 183 31.88 -1.40 9.34
C LEU A 183 32.10 0.10 9.50
N THR A 184 32.09 0.64 10.70
CA THR A 184 32.30 2.07 10.96
C THR A 184 33.79 2.42 10.93
N ARG A 185 34.14 3.48 10.21
CA ARG A 185 35.52 4.04 10.18
C ARG A 185 35.44 5.53 10.43
N LEU A 186 36.16 5.96 11.45
CA LEU A 186 36.33 7.37 11.79
C LEU A 186 37.73 7.82 11.43
N ASN A 187 37.87 9.06 10.91
CA ASN A 187 39.14 9.71 10.73
C ASN A 187 39.69 10.29 12.05
N ALA A 188 40.87 10.85 12.01
CA ALA A 188 41.53 11.43 13.20
C ALA A 188 40.73 12.57 13.86
N ASN A 189 39.83 13.21 13.13
CA ASN A 189 38.98 14.30 13.64
C ASN A 189 37.63 13.78 14.17
N GLY A 190 37.42 12.46 14.21
CA GLY A 190 36.17 11.83 14.66
C GLY A 190 35.00 11.92 13.66
N ASN A 191 35.27 12.30 12.41
CA ASN A 191 34.26 12.29 11.35
C ASN A 191 34.23 10.91 10.68
N PHE A 192 33.09 10.54 10.12
CA PHE A 192 32.93 9.26 9.38
C PHE A 192 33.62 9.32 8.01
N ASP A 193 34.62 8.46 7.79
CA ASP A 193 35.08 8.08 6.46
C ASP A 193 34.18 7.00 5.89
N GLN A 194 33.56 6.19 6.75
CA GLN A 194 32.55 5.20 6.40
C GLN A 194 31.60 5.02 7.60
N SER A 195 30.31 5.10 7.36
CA SER A 195 29.28 4.76 8.35
C SER A 195 28.92 3.27 8.24
N GLY A 196 28.82 2.58 9.36
CA GLY A 196 28.38 1.18 9.41
C GLY A 196 26.88 1.03 9.15
N ALA A 197 26.07 1.95 9.67
CA ALA A 197 24.62 1.93 9.47
C ALA A 197 24.00 3.31 9.64
N ALA A 198 23.01 3.60 8.81
CA ALA A 198 22.17 4.79 8.92
C ALA A 198 21.01 4.52 9.90
N ILE A 199 21.22 4.88 11.16
CA ILE A 199 20.26 4.75 12.27
C ILE A 199 20.65 5.68 13.42
N GLY A 200 19.70 6.14 14.20
CA GLY A 200 19.95 6.86 15.45
C GLY A 200 19.49 8.31 15.47
N THR A 201 19.35 8.96 14.32
CA THR A 201 18.78 10.33 14.21
C THR A 201 17.38 10.29 13.63
N GLY A 202 16.60 11.36 13.84
CA GLY A 202 15.25 11.50 13.29
C GLY A 202 15.24 12.18 11.91
N ILE A 203 16.07 13.22 11.75
CA ILE A 203 15.94 14.19 10.66
C ILE A 203 16.54 13.74 9.32
N ASN A 204 17.59 12.92 9.35
CA ASN A 204 18.31 12.49 8.12
C ASN A 204 18.30 10.97 7.89
N ILE A 205 17.42 10.26 8.57
CA ILE A 205 17.11 8.85 8.33
C ILE A 205 15.77 8.75 7.62
N ASN A 206 15.75 8.10 6.46
CA ASN A 206 14.51 7.83 5.77
C ASN A 206 13.60 6.94 6.62
N ARG A 207 12.36 7.41 6.86
CA ARG A 207 11.35 6.67 7.63
C ARG A 207 11.84 6.30 9.05
N SER A 208 12.50 7.23 9.72
CA SER A 208 13.00 7.05 11.10
C SER A 208 11.89 6.67 12.10
N ALA A 209 10.69 7.24 11.95
CA ALA A 209 9.51 6.93 12.76
C ALA A 209 9.03 5.49 12.54
N ASP A 210 9.04 4.99 11.30
CA ASP A 210 8.69 3.60 10.98
C ASP A 210 9.69 2.62 11.62
N LEU A 211 11.00 2.94 11.55
CA LEU A 211 12.05 2.09 12.16
C LEU A 211 11.94 2.07 13.69
N LEU A 212 11.64 3.20 14.32
CA LEU A 212 11.41 3.24 15.76
C LEU A 212 10.12 2.48 16.14
N SER A 213 9.04 2.62 15.34
CA SER A 213 7.80 1.85 15.50
C SER A 213 8.06 0.35 15.40
N LEU A 214 8.90 -0.09 14.44
CA LEU A 214 9.33 -1.48 14.34
C LEU A 214 10.03 -1.97 15.61
N LEU A 215 10.99 -1.20 16.12
CA LEU A 215 11.69 -1.55 17.37
C LEU A 215 10.73 -1.62 18.57
N MET A 216 9.76 -0.71 18.66
CA MET A 216 8.73 -0.73 19.70
C MET A 216 7.85 -1.99 19.58
N LEU A 217 7.38 -2.34 18.39
CA LEU A 217 6.58 -3.55 18.14
C LEU A 217 7.35 -4.83 18.49
N GLN A 218 8.61 -4.93 18.10
CA GLN A 218 9.45 -6.09 18.40
C GLN A 218 9.78 -6.22 19.90
N ASN A 219 9.86 -5.09 20.64
CA ASN A 219 10.00 -5.06 22.09
C ASN A 219 8.68 -5.33 22.83
N GLY A 220 7.54 -5.41 22.13
CA GLY A 220 6.24 -5.71 22.72
C GLY A 220 5.52 -4.51 23.30
N VAL A 221 5.86 -3.28 22.88
CA VAL A 221 5.10 -2.07 23.23
C VAL A 221 3.67 -2.20 22.72
N GLU A 222 2.69 -1.91 23.58
CA GLU A 222 1.28 -1.90 23.21
C GLU A 222 0.94 -0.63 22.42
N LEU A 223 0.95 -0.75 21.10
CA LEU A 223 0.54 0.31 20.18
C LEU A 223 -0.95 0.14 19.82
N PRO A 224 -1.69 1.25 19.59
CA PRO A 224 -3.09 1.19 19.18
C PRO A 224 -3.28 0.36 17.89
N THR A 225 -4.30 -0.49 17.88
CA THR A 225 -4.66 -1.27 16.68
C THR A 225 -5.99 -0.83 16.07
N GLN A 226 -6.73 0.05 16.75
CA GLN A 226 -8.01 0.56 16.29
C GLN A 226 -8.34 1.91 16.92
N LYS A 227 -9.33 2.58 16.35
CA LYS A 227 -9.86 3.87 16.84
C LYS A 227 -10.25 3.81 18.31
N GLY A 228 -9.87 4.83 19.07
CA GLY A 228 -10.17 4.96 20.50
C GLY A 228 -9.22 4.26 21.45
N MET A 229 -8.30 3.44 20.97
CA MET A 229 -7.20 2.92 21.80
C MET A 229 -6.13 4.01 21.98
N LEU A 230 -5.55 4.04 23.19
CA LEU A 230 -4.48 4.97 23.53
C LEU A 230 -3.11 4.31 23.36
N ALA A 231 -2.14 5.07 22.90
CA ALA A 231 -0.74 4.65 22.85
C ALA A 231 -0.18 4.56 24.27
N LYS A 232 0.54 3.46 24.56
CA LYS A 232 1.16 3.17 25.85
C LYS A 232 2.69 3.03 25.73
N ILE A 233 3.29 3.94 24.98
CA ILE A 233 4.71 3.85 24.59
C ILE A 233 5.70 4.06 25.76
N ASP A 234 5.25 4.63 26.88
CA ASP A 234 6.02 4.84 28.11
C ASP A 234 5.65 3.87 29.25
N GLU A 235 4.72 2.94 28.99
CA GLU A 235 4.29 1.98 30.00
C GLU A 235 5.17 0.73 30.00
N GLY A 236 5.35 0.14 31.20
CA GLY A 236 6.06 -1.12 31.33
C GLY A 236 5.25 -2.29 30.79
N VAL A 237 5.89 -3.23 30.13
CA VAL A 237 5.30 -4.49 29.67
C VAL A 237 5.85 -5.66 30.48
N VAL A 238 5.02 -6.68 30.73
CA VAL A 238 5.44 -7.88 31.44
C VAL A 238 6.23 -8.78 30.49
N GLY A 239 7.50 -8.98 30.77
CA GLY A 239 8.37 -9.88 30.02
C GLY A 239 8.02 -11.37 30.24
N ARG A 240 8.66 -12.26 29.46
CA ARG A 240 8.45 -13.72 29.58
C ARG A 240 8.85 -14.29 30.93
N ASP A 241 9.76 -13.65 31.61
CA ASP A 241 10.25 -13.99 32.95
C ASP A 241 9.38 -13.42 34.09
N GLY A 242 8.29 -12.74 33.76
CA GLY A 242 7.38 -12.10 34.71
C GLY A 242 7.86 -10.72 35.21
N ASN A 243 9.03 -10.24 34.80
CA ASN A 243 9.53 -8.93 35.15
C ASN A 243 8.90 -7.84 34.27
N VAL A 244 8.69 -6.65 34.86
CA VAL A 244 8.26 -5.48 34.09
C VAL A 244 9.48 -4.84 33.42
N VAL A 245 9.43 -4.69 32.12
CA VAL A 245 10.45 -4.02 31.29
C VAL A 245 9.89 -2.76 30.66
N GLN A 246 10.70 -1.71 30.61
CA GLN A 246 10.35 -0.45 29.93
C GLN A 246 10.65 -0.59 28.44
N ALA A 247 9.75 -1.28 27.74
CA ALA A 247 9.93 -1.68 26.33
C ALA A 247 10.10 -0.48 25.38
N GLY A 248 9.39 0.62 25.63
CA GLY A 248 9.55 1.86 24.86
C GLY A 248 10.92 2.51 25.09
N GLU A 249 11.40 2.55 26.35
CA GLU A 249 12.73 3.08 26.65
C GLU A 249 13.84 2.21 26.05
N GLN A 250 13.67 0.87 26.06
CA GLN A 250 14.61 -0.04 25.40
C GLN A 250 14.67 0.23 23.89
N ALA A 251 13.51 0.38 23.22
CA ALA A 251 13.45 0.67 21.79
C ALA A 251 14.08 2.02 21.43
N LEU A 252 13.70 3.10 22.15
CA LEU A 252 14.22 4.44 21.91
C LEU A 252 15.70 4.55 22.27
N GLY A 253 16.12 3.94 23.38
CA GLY A 253 17.51 3.88 23.81
C GLY A 253 18.39 3.12 22.83
N PHE A 254 17.92 1.95 22.35
CA PHE A 254 18.60 1.20 21.30
C PHE A 254 18.71 2.02 20.02
N TYR A 255 17.63 2.70 19.59
CA TYR A 255 17.65 3.54 18.39
C TYR A 255 18.66 4.68 18.51
N THR A 256 18.62 5.46 19.60
CA THR A 256 19.41 6.69 19.74
C THR A 256 20.88 6.46 20.09
N GLN A 257 21.26 5.26 20.60
CA GLN A 257 22.67 4.97 20.93
C GLN A 257 23.60 5.12 19.73
N PHE A 258 23.13 4.84 18.52
CA PHE A 258 23.93 4.90 17.28
C PHE A 258 24.32 6.33 16.87
N ALA A 259 23.65 7.35 17.41
CA ALA A 259 23.96 8.76 17.17
C ALA A 259 24.83 9.39 18.30
N LYS A 260 25.15 8.66 19.37
CA LYS A 260 25.91 9.17 20.51
C LYS A 260 27.37 8.74 20.40
N SER A 261 28.30 9.71 20.31
CA SER A 261 29.73 9.44 20.15
C SER A 261 30.41 8.96 21.45
N SER A 262 29.81 9.25 22.62
CA SER A 262 30.32 8.82 23.93
C SER A 262 29.23 8.19 24.78
N THR A 263 29.60 7.31 25.68
CA THR A 263 28.73 6.76 26.73
C THR A 263 28.55 7.76 27.86
N ALA A 264 27.61 7.50 28.80
CA ALA A 264 27.43 8.29 30.01
C ALA A 264 28.69 8.36 30.91
N ALA A 265 29.61 7.38 30.79
CA ALA A 265 30.90 7.35 31.46
C ALA A 265 32.02 8.02 30.65
N ASN A 266 31.70 8.81 29.62
CA ASN A 266 32.65 9.45 28.69
C ASN A 266 33.57 8.45 27.95
N ALA A 267 33.24 7.18 27.91
CA ALA A 267 33.94 6.18 27.08
C ALA A 267 33.46 6.26 25.61
N ILE A 268 34.34 5.84 24.69
CA ILE A 268 33.96 5.74 23.27
C ILE A 268 32.78 4.78 23.11
N ASN A 269 31.71 5.26 22.50
CA ASN A 269 30.56 4.41 22.20
C ASN A 269 30.82 3.59 20.93
N GLN A 270 31.02 2.29 21.08
CA GLN A 270 31.25 1.39 19.94
C GLN A 270 30.07 1.26 19.00
N ALA A 271 28.84 1.58 19.44
CA ALA A 271 27.67 1.60 18.58
C ALA A 271 27.57 2.88 17.73
N TYR A 272 28.38 3.92 17.99
CA TYR A 272 28.32 5.17 17.24
C TYR A 272 28.66 4.95 15.77
N THR A 273 27.68 5.18 14.90
CA THR A 273 27.82 4.92 13.45
C THR A 273 27.17 5.99 12.57
N TRP A 274 26.41 6.92 13.16
CA TRP A 274 25.67 7.94 12.42
C TRP A 274 25.57 9.25 13.19
N ASN A 275 25.33 10.35 12.47
CA ASN A 275 24.98 11.65 13.08
C ASN A 275 24.25 12.55 12.07
N SER A 276 23.77 13.71 12.54
CA SER A 276 23.04 14.69 11.73
C SER A 276 23.87 15.42 10.66
N ARG A 277 25.21 15.22 10.61
CA ARG A 277 26.09 15.78 9.59
C ARG A 277 26.20 14.89 8.35
N GLN A 278 25.76 13.64 8.45
CA GLN A 278 25.72 12.74 7.29
C GLN A 278 24.63 13.20 6.30
N HIS A 279 24.81 12.87 5.03
CA HIS A 279 23.77 13.04 4.02
C HIS A 279 22.51 12.26 4.41
N TYR A 280 21.39 12.54 3.78
CA TYR A 280 20.19 11.75 3.97
C TYR A 280 20.46 10.26 3.70
N SER A 281 19.95 9.37 4.52
CA SER A 281 20.36 7.95 4.57
C SER A 281 20.38 7.24 3.21
N VAL A 282 19.39 7.53 2.34
CA VAL A 282 19.31 6.94 0.99
C VAL A 282 20.40 7.50 0.09
N ASP A 283 20.74 8.78 0.22
CA ASP A 283 21.83 9.41 -0.51
C ASP A 283 23.18 8.86 -0.08
N ALA A 284 23.44 8.83 1.23
CA ALA A 284 24.67 8.29 1.79
C ALA A 284 24.89 6.80 1.41
N PHE A 285 23.84 6.00 1.39
CA PHE A 285 23.92 4.62 0.94
C PHE A 285 24.18 4.51 -0.56
N SER A 286 23.50 5.32 -1.36
CA SER A 286 23.68 5.36 -2.83
C SER A 286 25.09 5.82 -3.22
N GLU A 287 25.69 6.78 -2.48
CA GLU A 287 27.05 7.25 -2.64
C GLU A 287 28.10 6.21 -2.26
N GLY A 288 27.69 5.16 -1.52
CA GLY A 288 28.60 4.15 -0.98
C GLY A 288 29.38 4.64 0.25
N SER A 289 28.89 5.65 0.98
CA SER A 289 29.47 6.12 2.23
C SER A 289 28.91 5.41 3.48
N THR A 290 27.84 4.63 3.31
CA THR A 290 27.14 3.91 4.37
C THR A 290 26.97 2.43 4.01
N ALA A 291 27.28 1.54 4.95
CA ALA A 291 27.26 0.10 4.71
C ALA A 291 25.86 -0.52 4.83
N MET A 292 25.01 0.00 5.72
CA MET A 292 23.64 -0.50 5.96
C MET A 292 22.65 0.64 6.07
N MET A 293 21.42 0.42 5.58
CA MET A 293 20.26 1.27 5.84
C MET A 293 18.98 0.45 5.87
N PHE A 294 17.92 0.99 6.44
CA PHE A 294 16.59 0.41 6.39
C PHE A 294 15.73 1.10 5.34
N GLY A 295 14.86 0.34 4.66
CA GLY A 295 14.02 0.92 3.62
C GLY A 295 13.02 -0.06 3.04
N TYR A 296 12.25 0.44 2.07
CA TYR A 296 11.18 -0.25 1.36
C TYR A 296 11.57 -0.56 -0.08
N SER A 297 10.79 -1.35 -0.80
CA SER A 297 11.16 -1.84 -2.13
C SER A 297 11.35 -0.73 -3.16
N TRP A 298 10.60 0.37 -3.07
CA TRP A 298 10.71 1.49 -4.03
C TRP A 298 12.09 2.14 -4.05
N GLN A 299 12.87 2.03 -2.95
CA GLN A 299 14.21 2.59 -2.89
C GLN A 299 15.23 1.83 -3.72
N MET A 300 14.97 0.57 -4.09
CA MET A 300 15.86 -0.17 -4.99
C MET A 300 16.06 0.55 -6.34
N ALA A 301 14.97 1.05 -6.91
CA ALA A 301 15.01 1.79 -8.17
C ALA A 301 15.71 3.15 -7.98
N GLU A 302 15.44 3.86 -6.90
CA GLU A 302 16.08 5.12 -6.55
C GLU A 302 17.60 4.97 -6.42
N ILE A 303 18.06 3.98 -5.65
CA ILE A 303 19.48 3.69 -5.43
C ILE A 303 20.15 3.32 -6.76
N ARG A 304 19.56 2.45 -7.58
CA ARG A 304 20.10 2.05 -8.87
C ARG A 304 20.20 3.22 -9.85
N ASN A 305 19.22 4.13 -9.82
CA ASN A 305 19.25 5.34 -10.66
C ASN A 305 20.36 6.33 -10.22
N LYS A 306 20.57 6.48 -8.89
CA LYS A 306 21.65 7.33 -8.35
C LYS A 306 23.03 6.73 -8.59
N ASN A 307 23.18 5.43 -8.38
CA ASN A 307 24.45 4.71 -8.54
C ASN A 307 24.24 3.29 -9.14
N PRO A 308 24.23 3.17 -10.46
CA PRO A 308 24.05 1.85 -11.12
C PRO A 308 25.15 0.84 -10.83
N LYS A 309 26.31 1.27 -10.29
CA LYS A 309 27.45 0.42 -9.98
C LYS A 309 27.49 -0.04 -8.53
N LEU A 310 26.62 0.47 -7.67
CA LEU A 310 26.58 0.06 -6.27
C LEU A 310 26.18 -1.42 -6.15
N ASN A 311 27.07 -2.22 -5.59
CA ASN A 311 26.84 -3.63 -5.34
C ASN A 311 26.14 -3.80 -3.98
N PHE A 312 24.81 -3.82 -3.99
CA PHE A 312 24.02 -3.98 -2.79
C PHE A 312 23.06 -5.15 -2.87
N ALA A 313 22.56 -5.56 -1.72
CA ALA A 313 21.46 -6.50 -1.61
C ALA A 313 20.51 -6.10 -0.49
N VAL A 314 19.37 -6.78 -0.43
CA VAL A 314 18.35 -6.63 0.60
C VAL A 314 18.27 -7.91 1.42
N ALA A 315 18.09 -7.78 2.71
CA ALA A 315 17.90 -8.87 3.66
C ALA A 315 16.72 -8.57 4.59
N PRO A 316 16.12 -9.57 5.22
CA PRO A 316 15.14 -9.34 6.27
C PRO A 316 15.67 -8.43 7.37
N VAL A 317 14.82 -7.59 7.95
CA VAL A 317 15.20 -6.78 9.12
C VAL A 317 15.61 -7.69 10.29
N PRO A 318 16.61 -7.28 11.10
CA PRO A 318 16.99 -8.01 12.30
C PRO A 318 15.80 -8.20 13.26
N GLN A 319 15.77 -9.31 13.98
CA GLN A 319 14.70 -9.63 14.91
C GLN A 319 15.20 -9.66 16.36
N ILE A 320 14.33 -9.27 17.32
CA ILE A 320 14.56 -9.48 18.75
C ILE A 320 14.23 -10.93 19.12
N SER A 321 13.17 -11.49 18.52
CA SER A 321 12.72 -12.86 18.77
C SER A 321 12.31 -13.55 17.49
N ALA A 322 12.85 -14.74 17.27
CA ALA A 322 12.45 -15.58 16.13
C ALA A 322 11.01 -16.12 16.23
N ASP A 323 10.47 -16.25 17.44
CA ASP A 323 9.12 -16.77 17.67
C ASP A 323 8.00 -15.74 17.36
N LYS A 324 8.35 -14.46 17.39
CA LYS A 324 7.40 -13.36 17.12
C LYS A 324 8.04 -12.38 16.14
N PRO A 325 8.34 -12.81 14.91
CA PRO A 325 8.97 -11.94 13.94
C PRO A 325 8.01 -10.83 13.52
N ALA A 326 8.55 -9.63 13.32
CA ALA A 326 7.79 -8.51 12.81
C ALA A 326 8.65 -7.60 11.93
N THR A 327 8.04 -7.02 10.92
CA THR A 327 8.54 -5.87 10.19
C THR A 327 7.45 -4.79 10.12
N TYR A 328 7.78 -3.59 9.64
CA TYR A 328 6.85 -2.48 9.57
C TYR A 328 6.33 -2.30 8.15
N ALA A 329 5.00 -2.17 8.01
CA ALA A 329 4.33 -2.01 6.72
C ALA A 329 4.19 -0.53 6.34
N ASN A 330 4.40 -0.23 5.05
CA ASN A 330 4.06 1.07 4.46
C ASN A 330 3.68 0.83 2.99
N TYR A 331 2.39 0.90 2.70
CA TYR A 331 1.86 0.56 1.39
C TYR A 331 0.59 1.36 1.08
N TRP A 332 0.03 1.16 -0.11
CA TRP A 332 -1.14 1.89 -0.58
C TRP A 332 -2.23 0.93 -1.04
N GLY A 333 -3.49 1.31 -0.79
CA GLY A 333 -4.67 0.59 -1.27
C GLY A 333 -5.56 1.47 -2.13
N TYR A 334 -6.34 0.83 -3.00
CA TYR A 334 -7.37 1.49 -3.79
C TYR A 334 -8.66 1.55 -2.99
N ALA A 335 -9.21 2.75 -2.89
CA ALA A 335 -10.47 3.05 -2.22
C ALA A 335 -11.47 3.67 -3.20
N VAL A 336 -12.76 3.61 -2.88
CA VAL A 336 -13.84 4.16 -3.68
C VAL A 336 -14.39 5.42 -3.01
N ALA A 337 -14.56 6.50 -3.78
CA ALA A 337 -15.15 7.74 -3.30
C ALA A 337 -16.64 7.56 -2.98
N ARG A 338 -17.05 8.00 -1.79
CA ARG A 338 -18.44 7.92 -1.35
C ARG A 338 -19.37 8.77 -2.22
N ASN A 339 -19.00 10.02 -2.48
CA ASN A 339 -19.80 10.95 -3.25
C ASN A 339 -18.99 11.52 -4.42
N LYS A 340 -19.66 11.62 -5.56
CA LYS A 340 -19.15 12.34 -6.73
C LYS A 340 -20.34 13.04 -7.39
N ASN A 341 -20.18 14.31 -7.75
CA ASN A 341 -21.21 15.02 -8.50
C ASN A 341 -21.36 14.36 -9.88
N ALA A 342 -22.58 14.12 -10.30
CA ALA A 342 -22.85 13.66 -11.65
C ALA A 342 -22.28 14.67 -12.65
N ALA A 343 -21.56 14.18 -13.66
CA ALA A 343 -21.14 15.06 -14.77
C ALA A 343 -22.39 15.68 -15.40
N VAL A 344 -22.43 17.00 -15.52
CA VAL A 344 -23.48 17.69 -16.28
C VAL A 344 -23.19 17.41 -17.74
N PRO A 345 -24.10 16.77 -18.51
CA PRO A 345 -23.90 16.54 -19.93
C PRO A 345 -23.67 17.88 -20.63
N ASN A 346 -22.67 17.98 -21.49
CA ASN A 346 -22.51 19.15 -22.36
C ASN A 346 -23.80 19.37 -23.16
N LEU A 347 -24.29 20.61 -23.17
CA LEU A 347 -25.43 21.04 -23.98
C LEU A 347 -25.16 20.72 -25.48
N GLY A 348 -25.68 19.62 -25.97
CA GLY A 348 -25.51 19.17 -27.36
C GLY A 348 -25.50 17.66 -27.55
N GLU A 349 -25.22 16.87 -26.54
CA GLU A 349 -25.40 15.42 -26.56
C GLU A 349 -26.77 15.05 -25.99
N GLN A 350 -27.41 14.04 -26.60
CA GLN A 350 -28.71 13.53 -26.10
C GLN A 350 -28.59 13.30 -24.60
N SER A 351 -29.54 13.85 -23.82
CA SER A 351 -29.53 13.83 -22.36
C SER A 351 -29.53 12.37 -21.85
N VAL A 352 -28.34 11.85 -21.62
CA VAL A 352 -28.18 10.60 -20.89
C VAL A 352 -28.44 10.92 -19.43
N ALA A 353 -29.33 10.17 -18.79
CA ALA A 353 -29.60 10.34 -17.38
C ALA A 353 -28.30 10.16 -16.57
N PRO A 354 -28.03 11.01 -15.57
CA PRO A 354 -26.81 10.90 -14.77
C PRO A 354 -26.77 9.55 -14.08
N VAL A 355 -25.58 8.91 -14.07
CA VAL A 355 -25.38 7.62 -13.40
C VAL A 355 -25.61 7.78 -11.90
N PRO A 356 -26.54 7.01 -11.28
CA PRO A 356 -26.74 7.06 -9.83
C PRO A 356 -25.45 6.73 -9.08
N ASN A 357 -25.19 7.41 -7.96
CA ASN A 357 -23.98 7.19 -7.18
C ASN A 357 -23.81 5.75 -6.71
N GLU A 358 -24.92 5.07 -6.34
CA GLU A 358 -24.92 3.66 -5.97
C GLU A 358 -24.41 2.75 -7.11
N VAL A 359 -24.82 3.01 -8.36
CA VAL A 359 -24.36 2.26 -9.53
C VAL A 359 -22.88 2.52 -9.78
N ARG A 360 -22.44 3.76 -9.68
CA ARG A 360 -21.04 4.15 -9.86
C ARG A 360 -20.13 3.48 -8.83
N THR A 361 -20.49 3.54 -7.54
CA THR A 361 -19.66 2.95 -6.46
C THR A 361 -19.64 1.43 -6.55
N HIS A 362 -20.76 0.80 -6.95
CA HIS A 362 -20.82 -0.63 -7.19
C HIS A 362 -19.85 -1.05 -8.31
N GLU A 363 -19.89 -0.38 -9.48
CA GLU A 363 -18.99 -0.68 -10.58
C GLU A 363 -17.52 -0.43 -10.25
N ALA A 364 -17.23 0.61 -9.45
CA ALA A 364 -15.88 0.86 -8.96
C ALA A 364 -15.37 -0.29 -8.07
N TRP A 365 -16.18 -0.79 -7.15
CA TRP A 365 -15.82 -1.95 -6.32
C TRP A 365 -15.75 -3.26 -7.11
N GLN A 366 -16.60 -3.43 -8.11
CA GLN A 366 -16.55 -4.58 -9.00
C GLN A 366 -15.24 -4.61 -9.81
N PHE A 367 -14.78 -3.43 -10.28
CA PHE A 367 -13.47 -3.29 -10.90
C PHE A 367 -12.33 -3.57 -9.91
N LEU A 368 -12.39 -3.08 -8.68
CA LEU A 368 -11.37 -3.35 -7.65
C LEU A 368 -11.31 -4.83 -7.28
N ARG A 369 -12.46 -5.52 -7.17
CA ARG A 369 -12.50 -6.98 -6.99
C ARG A 369 -11.78 -7.70 -8.13
N PHE A 370 -12.10 -7.36 -9.38
CA PHE A 370 -11.42 -7.91 -10.57
C PHE A 370 -9.92 -7.67 -10.51
N LEU A 371 -9.51 -6.46 -10.15
CA LEU A 371 -8.13 -5.99 -10.14
C LEU A 371 -7.26 -6.71 -9.08
N THR A 372 -7.80 -6.96 -7.88
CA THR A 372 -6.99 -7.33 -6.72
C THR A 372 -7.19 -8.76 -6.23
N LEU A 373 -8.35 -9.38 -6.49
CA LEU A 373 -8.59 -10.76 -6.09
C LEU A 373 -8.24 -11.74 -7.23
N LYS A 374 -8.02 -13.00 -6.86
CA LYS A 374 -7.78 -14.06 -7.84
C LYS A 374 -9.06 -14.39 -8.59
N ASN A 375 -9.01 -14.31 -9.90
CA ASN A 375 -10.08 -14.77 -10.78
C ASN A 375 -9.85 -16.23 -11.15
N SER A 376 -10.78 -17.12 -10.79
CA SER A 376 -10.64 -18.58 -10.93
C SER A 376 -11.35 -19.12 -12.18
N GLY A 377 -10.99 -18.62 -13.37
CA GLY A 377 -11.55 -19.07 -14.66
C GLY A 377 -12.90 -18.44 -15.02
N THR A 378 -13.65 -17.94 -14.06
CA THR A 378 -14.92 -17.24 -14.24
C THR A 378 -15.02 -16.08 -13.27
N ILE A 379 -15.53 -14.95 -13.75
CA ILE A 379 -15.91 -13.80 -12.91
C ILE A 379 -17.41 -13.57 -13.02
N THR A 380 -18.09 -13.46 -11.88
CA THR A 380 -19.50 -13.09 -11.82
C THR A 380 -19.61 -11.59 -11.71
N LEU A 381 -20.21 -10.93 -12.69
CA LEU A 381 -20.52 -9.50 -12.66
C LEU A 381 -22.00 -9.28 -12.37
N TYR A 382 -22.26 -8.44 -11.39
CA TYR A 382 -23.62 -8.05 -11.01
C TYR A 382 -23.96 -6.68 -11.60
N ASN A 383 -25.07 -6.59 -12.32
CA ASN A 383 -25.57 -5.32 -12.80
C ASN A 383 -26.44 -4.66 -11.73
N ALA A 384 -25.97 -3.55 -11.18
CA ALA A 384 -26.67 -2.83 -10.11
C ALA A 384 -28.02 -2.24 -10.53
N VAL A 385 -28.25 -2.04 -11.84
CA VAL A 385 -29.53 -1.52 -12.41
C VAL A 385 -30.54 -2.64 -12.58
N THR A 386 -30.17 -3.69 -13.33
CA THR A 386 -31.10 -4.79 -13.65
C THR A 386 -31.22 -5.82 -12.52
N LYS A 387 -30.36 -5.73 -11.50
CA LYS A 387 -30.27 -6.66 -10.36
C LYS A 387 -29.96 -8.12 -10.76
N ASN A 388 -29.37 -8.32 -11.94
CA ASN A 388 -29.01 -9.63 -12.48
C ASN A 388 -27.49 -9.84 -12.40
N SER A 389 -27.08 -11.08 -12.14
CA SER A 389 -25.68 -11.52 -12.24
C SER A 389 -25.46 -12.30 -13.54
N GLN A 390 -24.28 -12.14 -14.12
CA GLN A 390 -23.84 -12.87 -15.29
C GLN A 390 -22.39 -13.33 -15.13
N ASP A 391 -22.13 -14.57 -15.52
CA ASP A 391 -20.79 -15.17 -15.46
C ASP A 391 -20.06 -14.94 -16.80
N PHE A 392 -18.80 -14.51 -16.68
CA PHE A 392 -17.91 -14.31 -17.82
C PHE A 392 -16.65 -15.17 -17.64
N PRO A 393 -16.24 -15.93 -18.68
CA PRO A 393 -14.99 -16.67 -18.64
C PRO A 393 -13.81 -15.69 -18.64
N ILE A 394 -12.83 -15.97 -17.78
CA ILE A 394 -11.62 -15.17 -17.69
C ILE A 394 -10.39 -16.06 -17.50
N ASN A 395 -9.37 -15.82 -18.30
CA ASN A 395 -8.06 -16.45 -18.19
C ASN A 395 -6.96 -15.38 -18.10
N PHE A 396 -7.16 -14.42 -17.19
CA PHE A 396 -6.26 -13.30 -16.98
C PHE A 396 -6.22 -12.94 -15.49
N ASP A 397 -5.03 -12.75 -14.95
CA ASP A 397 -4.82 -12.31 -13.59
C ASP A 397 -4.28 -10.88 -13.58
N PRO A 398 -5.13 -9.87 -13.28
CA PRO A 398 -4.74 -8.48 -13.32
C PRO A 398 -3.62 -8.13 -12.34
N ALA A 399 -3.65 -8.70 -11.12
CA ALA A 399 -2.63 -8.44 -10.11
C ALA A 399 -1.25 -8.97 -10.55
N MET A 400 -1.20 -10.16 -11.17
CA MET A 400 0.05 -10.68 -11.72
C MET A 400 0.57 -9.85 -12.89
N ASP A 401 -0.30 -9.39 -13.80
CA ASP A 401 0.10 -8.52 -14.92
C ASP A 401 0.67 -7.19 -14.42
N TYR A 402 -0.02 -6.56 -13.46
CA TYR A 402 0.44 -5.34 -12.81
C TYR A 402 1.82 -5.50 -12.14
N LEU A 403 1.98 -6.52 -11.30
CA LEU A 403 3.23 -6.74 -10.57
C LEU A 403 4.41 -7.10 -11.48
N LYS A 404 4.15 -7.80 -12.58
CA LYS A 404 5.15 -8.07 -13.61
C LYS A 404 5.66 -6.78 -14.28
N ARG A 405 4.80 -5.79 -14.46
CA ARG A 405 5.15 -4.49 -15.09
C ARG A 405 5.83 -3.55 -14.10
N THR A 406 5.33 -3.50 -12.87
CA THR A 406 5.77 -2.54 -11.86
C THR A 406 6.93 -3.03 -11.01
N GLN A 407 7.20 -4.34 -10.99
CA GLN A 407 8.24 -4.96 -10.17
C GLN A 407 8.08 -4.63 -8.68
N GLN A 408 6.84 -4.57 -8.20
CA GLN A 408 6.51 -4.32 -6.79
C GLN A 408 6.31 -5.63 -6.02
N PRO A 409 6.48 -5.64 -4.68
CA PRO A 409 6.14 -6.78 -3.84
C PRO A 409 4.61 -6.99 -3.86
N ALA A 410 4.19 -8.25 -3.93
CA ALA A 410 2.77 -8.58 -4.02
C ALA A 410 2.01 -8.32 -2.71
N ALA A 411 0.74 -7.95 -2.84
CA ALA A 411 -0.20 -7.98 -1.73
C ALA A 411 -0.85 -9.35 -1.58
N ARG A 412 -1.18 -10.04 -2.67
CA ARG A 412 -1.94 -11.29 -2.64
C ARG A 412 -1.05 -12.47 -2.23
N ARG A 413 -1.49 -13.26 -1.22
CA ARG A 413 -0.70 -14.36 -0.60
C ARG A 413 -0.17 -15.39 -1.58
N ASP A 414 -0.98 -15.80 -2.58
CA ASP A 414 -0.55 -16.79 -3.57
C ASP A 414 0.55 -16.27 -4.50
N ILE A 415 0.60 -14.96 -4.76
CA ILE A 415 1.69 -14.32 -5.52
C ILE A 415 2.91 -14.12 -4.64
N ILE A 416 2.73 -13.72 -3.37
CA ILE A 416 3.79 -13.62 -2.37
C ILE A 416 4.60 -14.93 -2.34
N ASP A 417 3.93 -16.09 -2.31
CA ASP A 417 4.59 -17.38 -2.26
C ASP A 417 5.52 -17.63 -3.46
N SER A 418 5.16 -17.13 -4.63
CA SER A 418 6.01 -17.20 -5.82
C SER A 418 7.17 -16.21 -5.80
N GLN A 419 6.97 -15.02 -5.21
CA GLN A 419 8.00 -13.96 -5.14
C GLN A 419 9.08 -14.23 -4.07
N LYS A 420 8.83 -15.05 -3.05
CA LYS A 420 9.80 -15.33 -1.96
C LYS A 420 11.17 -15.80 -2.46
N THR A 421 11.24 -16.42 -3.62
CA THR A 421 12.48 -16.91 -4.23
C THR A 421 13.18 -15.88 -5.11
N ASP A 422 12.58 -14.72 -5.35
CA ASP A 422 13.19 -13.64 -6.12
C ASP A 422 14.35 -13.01 -5.33
N ALA A 423 15.48 -12.77 -5.99
CA ALA A 423 16.68 -12.23 -5.35
C ALA A 423 16.51 -10.79 -4.83
N ASN A 424 15.61 -10.00 -5.42
CA ASN A 424 15.37 -8.60 -5.05
C ASN A 424 14.10 -8.45 -4.21
N LEU A 425 12.99 -9.06 -4.65
CA LEU A 425 11.68 -8.93 -4.02
C LEU A 425 11.45 -9.94 -2.89
N GLY A 426 12.21 -11.05 -2.85
CA GLY A 426 12.02 -12.12 -1.88
C GLY A 426 12.00 -11.67 -0.41
N PRO A 427 12.94 -10.85 0.05
CA PRO A 427 12.91 -10.33 1.42
C PRO A 427 11.63 -9.52 1.74
N PHE A 428 11.16 -8.68 0.80
CA PHE A 428 9.91 -7.92 0.96
C PHE A 428 8.70 -8.83 0.95
N ALA A 429 8.62 -9.76 0.00
CA ALA A 429 7.54 -10.74 -0.09
C ALA A 429 7.41 -11.58 1.18
N ALA A 430 8.52 -12.07 1.72
CA ALA A 430 8.53 -12.77 3.01
C ALA A 430 8.15 -11.85 4.17
N GLY A 431 8.68 -10.63 4.18
CA GLY A 431 8.39 -9.61 5.18
C GLY A 431 6.91 -9.23 5.24
N ASN A 432 6.24 -9.15 4.08
CA ASN A 432 4.83 -8.79 4.01
C ASN A 432 3.93 -9.71 4.86
N LEU A 433 4.30 -10.99 5.03
CA LEU A 433 3.52 -11.93 5.84
C LEU A 433 3.63 -11.70 7.35
N ILE A 434 4.68 -11.03 7.79
CA ILE A 434 4.92 -10.67 9.20
C ILE A 434 4.86 -9.17 9.44
N ALA A 435 4.45 -8.42 8.43
CA ALA A 435 4.33 -6.97 8.50
C ALA A 435 3.25 -6.55 9.49
N LYS A 436 3.55 -5.52 10.26
CA LYS A 436 2.66 -4.89 11.24
C LYS A 436 2.59 -3.39 10.97
N HIS A 437 1.48 -2.83 11.36
CA HIS A 437 1.26 -1.39 11.40
C HIS A 437 0.43 -1.09 12.66
N TRP A 438 0.39 0.15 13.09
CA TRP A 438 -0.44 0.56 14.21
C TRP A 438 -1.34 1.73 13.85
N TYR A 439 -2.51 1.80 14.49
CA TYR A 439 -3.51 2.82 14.22
C TYR A 439 -3.00 4.20 14.62
N GLN A 440 -3.01 5.14 13.69
CA GLN A 440 -2.63 6.54 13.87
C GLN A 440 -3.75 7.44 13.33
N SER A 441 -4.26 8.35 14.17
CA SER A 441 -5.31 9.27 13.75
C SER A 441 -4.81 10.29 12.72
N ASP A 442 -3.53 10.68 12.85
CA ASP A 442 -2.80 11.56 11.94
C ASP A 442 -1.35 11.07 11.82
N PRO A 443 -1.05 10.23 10.80
CA PRO A 443 0.29 9.66 10.61
C PRO A 443 1.39 10.71 10.42
N ASP A 444 1.11 11.81 9.70
CA ASP A 444 2.12 12.85 9.46
C ASP A 444 2.50 13.58 10.77
N ALA A 445 1.51 13.82 11.62
CA ALA A 445 1.75 14.41 12.94
C ALA A 445 2.50 13.44 13.88
N VAL A 446 2.19 12.14 13.81
CA VAL A 446 2.89 11.10 14.58
C VAL A 446 4.34 10.96 14.13
N ASP A 447 4.61 10.94 12.83
CA ASP A 447 5.98 10.92 12.29
C ASP A 447 6.80 12.09 12.85
N LYS A 448 6.21 13.31 12.85
CA LYS A 448 6.86 14.48 13.41
C LYS A 448 7.11 14.36 14.92
N ILE A 449 6.14 13.85 15.67
CA ILE A 449 6.31 13.62 17.12
C ILE A 449 7.46 12.66 17.41
N PHE A 450 7.60 11.59 16.61
CA PHE A 450 8.67 10.61 16.76
C PHE A 450 10.04 11.20 16.40
N ILE A 451 10.12 11.97 15.31
CA ILE A 451 11.33 12.68 14.93
C ILE A 451 11.76 13.65 16.05
N ASP A 452 10.84 14.47 16.54
CA ASP A 452 11.12 15.44 17.62
C ASP A 452 11.57 14.72 18.92
N MET A 453 10.96 13.58 19.24
CA MET A 453 11.32 12.73 20.39
C MET A 453 12.75 12.19 20.26
N ILE A 454 13.11 11.62 19.10
CA ILE A 454 14.47 11.12 18.84
C ILE A 454 15.48 12.25 18.98
N GLU A 455 15.23 13.40 18.35
CA GLU A 455 16.15 14.54 18.38
C GLU A 455 16.30 15.16 19.77
N SER A 456 15.23 15.19 20.58
CA SER A 456 15.28 15.68 21.97
C SER A 456 16.21 14.82 22.82
N VAL A 457 16.14 13.49 22.68
CA VAL A 457 17.05 12.55 23.38
C VAL A 457 18.48 12.69 22.88
N ASN A 458 18.68 12.87 21.56
CA ASN A 458 20.02 13.01 20.98
C ASN A 458 20.72 14.29 21.44
N ARG A 459 19.99 15.39 21.60
CA ARG A 459 20.54 16.65 22.13
C ARG A 459 20.71 16.66 23.64
N GLY A 460 20.13 15.68 24.35
CA GLY A 460 20.13 15.63 25.82
C GLY A 460 19.10 16.59 26.47
N ASP A 461 18.12 17.07 25.69
CA ASP A 461 17.04 17.94 26.18
C ASP A 461 16.06 17.18 27.09
N SER A 462 15.93 15.86 26.89
CA SER A 462 15.04 14.98 27.67
C SER A 462 15.70 13.63 27.91
N SER A 463 15.38 13.01 29.03
CA SER A 463 15.61 11.58 29.24
C SER A 463 14.73 10.73 28.36
N LEU A 464 15.02 9.43 28.24
CA LEU A 464 14.16 8.49 27.46
C LEU A 464 12.72 8.49 27.96
N HIS A 465 12.55 8.44 29.28
CA HIS A 465 11.25 8.43 29.96
C HIS A 465 10.43 9.70 29.66
N GLU A 466 11.05 10.88 29.86
CA GLU A 466 10.39 12.17 29.63
C GLU A 466 10.00 12.37 28.15
N ALA A 467 10.88 11.97 27.22
CA ALA A 467 10.62 12.05 25.79
C ALA A 467 9.43 11.17 25.37
N LEU A 468 9.38 9.93 25.85
CA LEU A 468 8.25 9.00 25.62
C LEU A 468 6.95 9.50 26.24
N GLY A 469 6.97 9.97 27.48
CA GLY A 469 5.81 10.54 28.16
C GLY A 469 5.23 11.74 27.41
N SER A 470 6.10 12.66 26.94
CA SER A 470 5.69 13.81 26.13
C SER A 470 5.09 13.37 24.79
N ALA A 471 5.72 12.41 24.10
CA ALA A 471 5.24 11.88 22.83
C ALA A 471 3.87 11.18 22.99
N LYS A 472 3.71 10.34 24.04
CA LYS A 472 2.44 9.69 24.38
C LYS A 472 1.29 10.69 24.53
N ILE A 473 1.51 11.77 25.29
CA ILE A 473 0.48 12.81 25.49
C ILE A 473 0.06 13.41 24.16
N LYS A 474 1.01 13.78 23.29
CA LYS A 474 0.73 14.36 21.97
C LYS A 474 -0.01 13.40 21.06
N ILE A 475 0.42 12.14 21.00
CA ILE A 475 -0.23 11.10 20.17
C ILE A 475 -1.67 10.84 20.62
N ASN A 476 -1.87 10.71 21.94
CA ASN A 476 -3.19 10.46 22.50
C ASN A 476 -4.13 11.67 22.35
N TYR A 477 -3.60 12.88 22.33
CA TYR A 477 -4.36 14.09 22.00
C TYR A 477 -4.88 14.07 20.57
N LEU A 478 -4.05 13.65 19.59
CA LEU A 478 -4.48 13.48 18.18
C LEU A 478 -5.63 12.46 18.06
N SER A 479 -5.65 11.44 18.91
CA SER A 479 -6.70 10.40 18.91
C SER A 479 -7.99 10.81 19.61
N GLY A 480 -8.12 12.07 20.04
CA GLY A 480 -9.31 12.57 20.76
C GLY A 480 -9.36 12.13 22.22
N GLY A 481 -8.29 11.54 22.77
CA GLY A 481 -8.16 11.13 24.17
C GLY A 481 -7.78 12.26 25.13
N GLY A 482 -7.64 13.48 24.66
CA GLY A 482 -7.27 14.63 25.46
C GLY A 482 -8.48 15.42 25.92
N THR A 483 -8.98 15.17 27.13
CA THR A 483 -9.59 16.27 27.87
C THR A 483 -8.46 17.22 28.23
N ALA A 484 -8.45 18.42 27.66
CA ALA A 484 -7.67 19.52 28.18
C ALA A 484 -7.96 19.63 29.68
N ARG A 485 -6.99 19.34 30.51
CA ARG A 485 -6.95 19.75 31.91
C ARG A 485 -5.97 20.89 32.04
#